data_10bd08c95580a79c7a4513573ffa5be3
#
_entry.id   10bd08c95580a79c7a4513573ffa5be3
#
_cell.length_a   1.000
_cell.length_b   1.000
_cell.length_c   1.000
_cell.angle_alpha   90.00
_cell.angle_beta   90.00
_cell.angle_gamma   90.00
#
_symmetry.space_group_name_H-M   'P 1'
#
loop_
_entity.id
_entity.type
_entity.pdbx_description
1 polymer ?
#
loop_
_entity_poly.entity_id
_entity_poly.type
_entity_poly.pdbx_seq_one_letter_code
_entity_poly.pdbx_strand_id
1 'polypeptide(L)'
;KVKVLLAQALFGNPDILLLDEPTNHLDLDAISWLEEFLINFENTVIVVSHDRYFLNKVCTNIADIDYGKIQLYAGNYDFWYESSQLIVRQMKEANKKKEEKIKELQEFIQRFSANASKSKQATSRKRALEKIQLDEIRPSSRKYPYIDFRPEREIGNDVLFVEGISKTIDGVKVLDNISFTVNHDDKIAFVGGNELAKTTMFKILAGELEPDEGSYKWGVTTSQSYFPKDNTAIFDTDELIVDWLTQYSEIKDATYVRGFLGRMLFAGEDGVKKMRVLSGGEKVRVLLSRMMIMGSNVLMFDEPTDHLDMESITALNNGMIKFPGVILFACRDHQVVQTTANRIIEFLPNGSMIDKITTYDEYLASDEMAKKRHVYQMNEEDN
;
A
#
# COMPACT_ATOMS: atom_id res chain seq x y z
N LYS A 1 14.62 -14.61 -18.14
CA LYS A 1 14.44 -13.64 -19.27
C LYS A 1 14.78 -12.21 -18.85
N VAL A 2 14.21 -11.68 -17.76
CA VAL A 2 14.41 -10.28 -17.33
C VAL A 2 15.88 -9.95 -17.07
N LYS A 3 16.61 -10.79 -16.31
CA LYS A 3 18.05 -10.61 -16.04
C LYS A 3 18.89 -10.54 -17.33
N VAL A 4 18.52 -11.28 -18.39
CA VAL A 4 19.22 -11.25 -19.70
C VAL A 4 18.96 -9.94 -20.43
N LEU A 5 17.72 -9.47 -20.46
CA LEU A 5 17.36 -8.19 -21.07
C LEU A 5 18.04 -7.02 -20.35
N LEU A 6 18.12 -7.08 -19.03
CA LEU A 6 18.83 -6.09 -18.21
C LEU A 6 20.32 -6.08 -18.55
N ALA A 7 20.96 -7.25 -18.58
CA ALA A 7 22.37 -7.38 -18.99
C ALA A 7 22.62 -6.83 -20.39
N GLN A 8 21.70 -7.06 -21.33
CA GLN A 8 21.78 -6.53 -22.68
C GLN A 8 21.70 -5.00 -22.71
N ALA A 9 20.78 -4.41 -21.93
CA ALA A 9 20.64 -2.95 -21.83
C ALA A 9 21.87 -2.27 -21.23
N LEU A 10 22.55 -2.92 -20.29
CA LEU A 10 23.73 -2.40 -19.60
C LEU A 10 25.03 -2.66 -20.37
N PHE A 11 25.01 -3.59 -21.32
CA PHE A 11 26.20 -3.95 -22.11
C PHE A 11 26.62 -2.80 -23.02
N GLY A 12 27.92 -2.50 -23.03
CA GLY A 12 28.48 -1.46 -23.89
C GLY A 12 28.49 -0.06 -23.26
N ASN A 13 28.18 0.08 -21.99
CA ASN A 13 28.22 1.35 -21.24
C ASN A 13 27.47 2.49 -21.96
N PRO A 14 26.14 2.42 -22.09
CA PRO A 14 25.34 3.38 -22.83
C PRO A 14 25.41 4.78 -22.22
N ASP A 15 25.33 5.82 -23.06
CA ASP A 15 25.26 7.23 -22.59
C ASP A 15 23.91 7.56 -21.96
N ILE A 16 22.83 6.92 -22.43
CA ILE A 16 21.48 7.08 -21.90
C ILE A 16 20.87 5.68 -21.70
N LEU A 17 20.43 5.43 -20.47
CA LEU A 17 19.78 4.18 -20.08
C LEU A 17 18.31 4.43 -19.81
N LEU A 18 17.43 3.71 -20.50
CA LEU A 18 15.98 3.77 -20.34
C LEU A 18 15.48 2.46 -19.73
N LEU A 19 14.88 2.54 -18.53
CA LEU A 19 14.39 1.39 -17.78
C LEU A 19 12.91 1.57 -17.47
N ASP A 20 12.10 0.61 -17.89
CA ASP A 20 10.68 0.56 -17.61
C ASP A 20 10.39 -0.64 -16.68
N GLU A 21 9.95 -0.35 -15.44
CA GLU A 21 9.67 -1.31 -14.38
C GLU A 21 10.80 -2.36 -14.19
N PRO A 22 12.06 -1.94 -14.01
CA PRO A 22 13.21 -2.83 -14.02
C PRO A 22 13.29 -3.79 -12.83
N THR A 23 12.60 -3.50 -11.73
CA THR A 23 12.58 -4.34 -10.52
C THR A 23 11.58 -5.49 -10.60
N ASN A 24 10.65 -5.45 -11.55
CA ASN A 24 9.66 -6.49 -11.72
C ASN A 24 10.32 -7.84 -12.05
N HIS A 25 9.91 -8.88 -11.34
CA HIS A 25 10.40 -10.25 -11.50
C HIS A 25 11.90 -10.45 -11.20
N LEU A 26 12.54 -9.52 -10.50
CA LEU A 26 13.88 -9.69 -9.95
C LEU A 26 13.81 -10.17 -8.49
N ASP A 27 14.79 -10.98 -8.11
CA ASP A 27 15.03 -11.31 -6.70
C ASP A 27 15.73 -10.15 -5.98
N LEU A 28 15.74 -10.18 -4.66
CA LEU A 28 16.30 -9.11 -3.82
C LEU A 28 17.77 -8.84 -4.13
N ASP A 29 18.56 -9.90 -4.40
CA ASP A 29 19.99 -9.75 -4.72
C ASP A 29 20.18 -9.03 -6.06
N ALA A 30 19.38 -9.36 -7.08
CA ALA A 30 19.42 -8.69 -8.38
C ALA A 30 18.94 -7.22 -8.27
N ILE A 31 17.94 -6.93 -7.44
CA ILE A 31 17.48 -5.57 -7.18
C ILE A 31 18.60 -4.77 -6.49
N SER A 32 19.20 -5.30 -5.44
CA SER A 32 20.30 -4.64 -4.73
C SER A 32 21.48 -4.37 -5.63
N TRP A 33 21.83 -5.33 -6.49
CA TRP A 33 22.89 -5.14 -7.47
C TRP A 33 22.54 -4.04 -8.49
N LEU A 34 21.28 -3.99 -8.98
CA LEU A 34 20.82 -2.96 -9.92
C LEU A 34 20.84 -1.57 -9.27
N GLU A 35 20.39 -1.47 -8.03
CA GLU A 35 20.44 -0.22 -7.25
C GLU A 35 21.88 0.31 -7.17
N GLU A 36 22.82 -0.53 -6.75
CA GLU A 36 24.23 -0.16 -6.62
C GLU A 36 24.84 0.22 -7.98
N PHE A 37 24.52 -0.53 -9.03
CA PHE A 37 24.95 -0.20 -10.39
C PHE A 37 24.45 1.17 -10.83
N LEU A 38 23.16 1.48 -10.62
CA LEU A 38 22.57 2.75 -11.06
C LEU A 38 23.02 3.95 -10.21
N ILE A 39 23.29 3.77 -8.93
CA ILE A 39 23.85 4.80 -8.05
C ILE A 39 25.25 5.22 -8.56
N ASN A 40 26.04 4.26 -9.03
CA ASN A 40 27.40 4.48 -9.55
C ASN A 40 27.46 4.77 -11.03
N PHE A 41 26.33 4.75 -11.74
CA PHE A 41 26.28 5.01 -13.17
C PHE A 41 26.49 6.49 -13.48
N GLU A 42 27.54 6.82 -14.21
CA GLU A 42 27.97 8.20 -14.46
C GLU A 42 27.12 8.94 -15.49
N ASN A 43 26.41 8.21 -16.33
CA ASN A 43 25.61 8.77 -17.43
C ASN A 43 24.13 8.95 -17.05
N THR A 44 23.30 9.32 -18.00
CA THR A 44 21.88 9.62 -17.76
C THR A 44 21.06 8.34 -17.66
N VAL A 45 20.27 8.20 -16.60
CA VAL A 45 19.26 7.14 -16.43
C VAL A 45 17.89 7.74 -16.35
N ILE A 46 16.95 7.20 -17.11
CA ILE A 46 15.52 7.50 -17.00
C ILE A 46 14.81 6.20 -16.62
N VAL A 47 14.17 6.21 -15.46
CA VAL A 47 13.49 5.05 -14.87
C VAL A 47 12.01 5.34 -14.68
N VAL A 48 11.17 4.41 -15.10
CA VAL A 48 9.76 4.34 -14.71
C VAL A 48 9.59 3.17 -13.74
N SER A 49 9.07 3.42 -12.54
CA SER A 49 8.85 2.36 -11.55
C SER A 49 7.73 2.72 -10.57
N HIS A 50 7.02 1.70 -10.10
CA HIS A 50 6.09 1.79 -8.99
C HIS A 50 6.73 1.43 -7.64
N ASP A 51 7.99 1.03 -7.65
CA ASP A 51 8.78 0.72 -6.45
C ASP A 51 9.36 1.99 -5.84
N ARG A 52 8.68 2.52 -4.82
CA ARG A 52 9.08 3.77 -4.14
C ARG A 52 10.45 3.65 -3.46
N TYR A 53 10.76 2.50 -2.88
CA TYR A 53 12.05 2.26 -2.24
C TYR A 53 13.20 2.34 -3.25
N PHE A 54 13.03 1.68 -4.40
CA PHE A 54 13.99 1.74 -5.51
C PHE A 54 14.16 3.17 -6.02
N LEU A 55 13.07 3.90 -6.27
CA LEU A 55 13.13 5.30 -6.72
C LEU A 55 13.84 6.20 -5.71
N ASN A 56 13.57 6.03 -4.42
CA ASN A 56 14.23 6.79 -3.36
C ASN A 56 15.74 6.57 -3.31
N LYS A 57 16.15 5.34 -3.56
CA LYS A 57 17.57 4.95 -3.51
C LYS A 57 18.36 5.42 -4.72
N VAL A 58 17.77 5.37 -5.90
CA VAL A 58 18.45 5.54 -7.19
C VAL A 58 18.28 6.94 -7.77
N CYS A 59 17.09 7.55 -7.63
CA CYS A 59 16.78 8.79 -8.33
C CYS A 59 17.28 10.02 -7.60
N THR A 60 17.89 10.95 -8.36
CA THR A 60 18.29 12.28 -7.91
C THR A 60 17.27 13.36 -8.28
N ASN A 61 16.41 13.08 -9.26
CA ASN A 61 15.36 13.96 -9.74
C ASN A 61 14.11 13.14 -10.01
N ILE A 62 12.95 13.77 -9.89
CA ILE A 62 11.65 13.20 -10.25
C ILE A 62 11.06 14.01 -11.39
N ALA A 63 10.71 13.34 -12.48
CA ALA A 63 9.93 13.90 -13.58
C ALA A 63 8.45 13.56 -13.38
N ASP A 64 7.67 14.53 -12.98
CA ASP A 64 6.23 14.40 -12.77
C ASP A 64 5.48 14.70 -14.07
N ILE A 65 4.76 13.71 -14.58
CA ILE A 65 3.94 13.84 -15.79
C ILE A 65 2.48 13.91 -15.36
N ASP A 66 1.89 15.08 -15.48
CA ASP A 66 0.48 15.31 -15.15
C ASP A 66 -0.16 16.30 -16.14
N TYR A 67 -1.40 16.03 -16.57
CA TYR A 67 -2.15 16.85 -17.55
C TYR A 67 -1.37 17.18 -18.84
N GLY A 68 -0.59 16.23 -19.33
CA GLY A 68 0.21 16.40 -20.56
C GLY A 68 1.41 17.34 -20.42
N LYS A 69 1.82 17.65 -19.18
CA LYS A 69 3.01 18.45 -18.86
C LYS A 69 4.00 17.62 -18.08
N ILE A 70 5.28 17.92 -18.27
CA ILE A 70 6.38 17.33 -17.52
C ILE A 70 6.97 18.41 -16.63
N GLN A 71 7.03 18.15 -15.34
CA GLN A 71 7.67 19.02 -14.36
C GLN A 71 8.79 18.26 -13.64
N LEU A 72 9.99 18.86 -13.62
CA LEU A 72 11.16 18.28 -12.97
C LEU A 72 11.30 18.83 -11.55
N TYR A 73 11.53 17.91 -10.61
CA TYR A 73 11.84 18.23 -9.21
C TYR A 73 13.21 17.65 -8.86
N ALA A 74 14.06 18.46 -8.22
CA ALA A 74 15.30 17.97 -7.65
C ALA A 74 15.01 17.26 -6.32
N GLY A 75 15.55 16.06 -6.16
CA GLY A 75 15.32 15.21 -5.00
C GLY A 75 14.80 13.83 -5.35
N ASN A 76 14.60 13.00 -4.34
CA ASN A 76 14.06 11.66 -4.51
C ASN A 76 12.51 11.65 -4.48
N TYR A 77 11.90 10.47 -4.56
CA TYR A 77 10.44 10.31 -4.56
C TYR A 77 9.78 10.87 -3.29
N ASP A 78 10.30 10.58 -2.11
CA ASP A 78 9.71 11.06 -0.84
C ASP A 78 9.74 12.59 -0.77
N PHE A 79 10.85 13.21 -1.16
CA PHE A 79 10.95 14.67 -1.22
C PHE A 79 9.93 15.28 -2.20
N TRP A 80 9.78 14.69 -3.38
CA TRP A 80 8.75 15.12 -4.33
C TRP A 80 7.35 14.98 -3.75
N TYR A 81 7.04 13.84 -3.15
CA TYR A 81 5.72 13.58 -2.57
C TYR A 81 5.38 14.57 -1.46
N GLU A 82 6.26 14.74 -0.49
CA GLU A 82 6.07 15.68 0.63
C GLU A 82 5.95 17.14 0.14
N SER A 83 6.83 17.54 -0.78
CA SER A 83 6.81 18.89 -1.37
C SER A 83 5.53 19.15 -2.15
N SER A 84 5.05 18.20 -2.93
CA SER A 84 3.80 18.33 -3.68
C SER A 84 2.59 18.45 -2.77
N GLN A 85 2.52 17.67 -1.69
CA GLN A 85 1.47 17.76 -0.68
C GLN A 85 1.50 19.11 0.07
N LEU A 86 2.69 19.60 0.39
CA LEU A 86 2.87 20.89 1.07
C LEU A 86 2.38 22.05 0.18
N ILE A 87 2.76 22.06 -1.09
CA ILE A 87 2.33 23.09 -2.06
C ILE A 87 0.81 23.12 -2.17
N VAL A 88 0.15 21.97 -2.33
CA VAL A 88 -1.31 21.88 -2.40
C VAL A 88 -1.97 22.40 -1.12
N ARG A 89 -1.41 22.05 0.04
CA ARG A 89 -1.90 22.53 1.34
C ARG A 89 -1.81 24.05 1.46
N GLN A 90 -0.65 24.61 1.13
CA GLN A 90 -0.42 26.06 1.16
C GLN A 90 -1.36 26.81 0.21
N MET A 91 -1.58 26.29 -0.99
CA MET A 91 -2.55 26.88 -1.95
C MET A 91 -3.98 26.85 -1.40
N LYS A 92 -4.41 25.73 -0.78
CA LYS A 92 -5.74 25.64 -0.17
C LYS A 92 -5.91 26.64 0.98
N GLU A 93 -4.92 26.78 1.84
CA GLU A 93 -4.95 27.75 2.94
C GLU A 93 -4.96 29.20 2.43
N ALA A 94 -4.15 29.50 1.41
CA ALA A 94 -4.15 30.82 0.77
C ALA A 94 -5.52 31.14 0.12
N ASN A 95 -6.11 30.20 -0.59
CA ASN A 95 -7.43 30.36 -1.18
C ASN A 95 -8.52 30.54 -0.11
N LYS A 96 -8.48 29.78 0.98
CA LYS A 96 -9.42 29.92 2.09
C LYS A 96 -9.38 31.34 2.66
N LYS A 97 -8.19 31.91 2.89
CA LYS A 97 -8.04 33.29 3.35
C LYS A 97 -8.59 34.32 2.34
N LYS A 98 -8.39 34.08 1.04
CA LYS A 98 -8.96 34.89 -0.03
C LYS A 98 -10.49 34.82 -0.05
N GLU A 99 -11.07 33.61 0.11
CA GLU A 99 -12.53 33.41 0.17
C GLU A 99 -13.16 34.11 1.38
N GLU A 100 -12.53 34.03 2.56
CA GLU A 100 -12.96 34.75 3.76
C GLU A 100 -12.95 36.26 3.50
N LYS A 101 -11.89 36.77 2.84
CA LYS A 101 -11.80 38.19 2.47
C LYS A 101 -12.84 38.61 1.44
N ILE A 102 -13.11 37.76 0.45
CA ILE A 102 -14.21 37.99 -0.53
C ILE A 102 -15.54 38.13 0.20
N LYS A 103 -15.83 37.23 1.12
CA LYS A 103 -17.08 37.23 1.91
C LYS A 103 -17.21 38.50 2.74
N GLU A 104 -16.18 38.90 3.47
CA GLU A 104 -16.17 40.15 4.25
C GLU A 104 -16.44 41.38 3.35
N LEU A 105 -15.79 41.45 2.19
CA LEU A 105 -15.96 42.55 1.26
C LEU A 105 -17.38 42.58 0.67
N GLN A 106 -17.93 41.41 0.32
CA GLN A 106 -19.31 41.29 -0.19
C GLN A 106 -20.32 41.70 0.86
N GLU A 107 -20.20 41.26 2.10
CA GLU A 107 -21.07 41.64 3.21
C GLU A 107 -21.01 43.15 3.47
N PHE A 108 -19.80 43.74 3.45
CA PHE A 108 -19.64 45.21 3.61
C PHE A 108 -20.30 45.97 2.46
N ILE A 109 -20.09 45.56 1.21
CA ILE A 109 -20.69 46.21 0.02
C ILE A 109 -22.20 46.12 0.11
N GLN A 110 -22.75 44.94 0.42
CA GLN A 110 -24.21 44.75 0.54
C GLN A 110 -24.82 45.65 1.63
N ARG A 111 -24.14 45.74 2.79
CA ARG A 111 -24.65 46.52 3.95
C ARG A 111 -24.59 48.03 3.73
N PHE A 112 -23.60 48.56 2.99
CA PHE A 112 -23.31 49.99 2.93
C PHE A 112 -23.43 50.59 1.52
N SER A 113 -23.78 49.83 0.49
CA SER A 113 -23.92 50.34 -0.89
C SER A 113 -25.02 51.41 -1.03
N ALA A 114 -26.08 51.33 -0.25
CA ALA A 114 -27.19 52.27 -0.25
C ALA A 114 -26.96 53.47 0.65
N ASN A 115 -25.88 53.56 1.43
CA ASN A 115 -25.60 54.62 2.37
C ASN A 115 -24.70 55.68 1.73
N ALA A 116 -25.25 56.89 1.49
CA ALA A 116 -24.55 57.99 0.79
C ALA A 116 -23.22 58.39 1.46
N SER A 117 -23.12 58.34 2.80
CA SER A 117 -21.90 58.69 3.55
C SER A 117 -20.78 57.64 3.43
N LYS A 118 -21.13 56.40 3.12
CA LYS A 118 -20.20 55.25 3.00
C LYS A 118 -20.04 54.75 1.57
N SER A 119 -20.69 55.37 0.60
CA SER A 119 -20.69 54.94 -0.81
C SER A 119 -19.28 54.92 -1.42
N LYS A 120 -18.42 55.89 -1.08
CA LYS A 120 -17.01 55.90 -1.52
C LYS A 120 -16.22 54.72 -0.98
N GLN A 121 -16.48 54.34 0.29
CA GLN A 121 -15.84 53.17 0.89
C GLN A 121 -16.36 51.87 0.25
N ALA A 122 -17.66 51.75 -0.03
CA ALA A 122 -18.23 50.60 -0.74
C ALA A 122 -17.64 50.45 -2.15
N THR A 123 -17.45 51.58 -2.89
CA THR A 123 -16.81 51.57 -4.20
C THR A 123 -15.33 51.11 -4.12
N SER A 124 -14.59 51.59 -3.14
CA SER A 124 -13.20 51.17 -2.92
C SER A 124 -13.12 49.67 -2.61
N ARG A 125 -14.04 49.16 -1.77
CA ARG A 125 -14.12 47.74 -1.44
C ARG A 125 -14.52 46.87 -2.64
N LYS A 126 -15.41 47.38 -3.51
CA LYS A 126 -15.75 46.70 -4.77
C LYS A 126 -14.54 46.55 -5.69
N ARG A 127 -13.74 47.60 -5.84
CA ARG A 127 -12.48 47.53 -6.60
C ARG A 127 -11.46 46.58 -5.99
N ALA A 128 -11.41 46.50 -4.66
CA ALA A 128 -10.56 45.54 -3.97
C ALA A 128 -11.03 44.09 -4.21
N LEU A 129 -12.35 43.83 -4.21
CA LEU A 129 -12.95 42.55 -4.52
C LEU A 129 -12.62 42.09 -5.95
N GLU A 130 -12.71 42.98 -6.93
CA GLU A 130 -12.40 42.70 -8.34
C GLU A 130 -10.93 42.29 -8.58
N LYS A 131 -10.03 42.69 -7.67
CA LYS A 131 -8.61 42.35 -7.76
C LYS A 131 -8.26 41.01 -7.13
N ILE A 132 -9.14 40.43 -6.32
CA ILE A 132 -8.86 39.15 -5.67
C ILE A 132 -9.11 38.03 -6.68
N GLN A 133 -8.04 37.33 -7.03
CA GLN A 133 -8.12 36.11 -7.84
C GLN A 133 -7.79 34.91 -6.95
N LEU A 134 -8.65 33.92 -7.00
CA LEU A 134 -8.36 32.62 -6.40
C LEU A 134 -7.35 31.89 -7.28
N ASP A 135 -6.35 31.28 -6.67
CA ASP A 135 -5.44 30.42 -7.39
C ASP A 135 -6.20 29.17 -7.89
N GLU A 136 -6.07 28.90 -9.16
CA GLU A 136 -6.62 27.68 -9.73
C GLU A 136 -5.83 26.49 -9.18
N ILE A 137 -6.36 25.87 -8.12
CA ILE A 137 -5.84 24.59 -7.64
C ILE A 137 -6.36 23.55 -8.62
N ARG A 138 -5.53 23.18 -9.59
CA ARG A 138 -5.83 22.01 -10.42
C ARG A 138 -5.64 20.79 -9.54
N PRO A 139 -6.70 20.03 -9.23
CA PRO A 139 -6.53 18.77 -8.55
C PRO A 139 -5.64 17.90 -9.44
N SER A 140 -4.66 17.20 -8.86
CA SER A 140 -3.87 16.21 -9.60
C SER A 140 -4.81 15.23 -10.30
N SER A 141 -4.44 14.77 -11.49
CA SER A 141 -5.18 13.68 -12.16
C SER A 141 -5.08 12.37 -11.36
N ARG A 142 -4.13 12.29 -10.45
CA ARG A 142 -3.94 11.15 -9.55
C ARG A 142 -5.03 11.12 -8.49
N LYS A 143 -5.65 9.96 -8.38
CA LYS A 143 -6.69 9.72 -7.38
C LYS A 143 -6.19 8.71 -6.37
N TYR A 144 -6.20 9.11 -5.11
CA TYR A 144 -5.86 8.23 -4.00
C TYR A 144 -7.16 7.62 -3.45
N PRO A 145 -7.25 6.28 -3.33
CA PRO A 145 -8.36 5.68 -2.60
C PRO A 145 -8.26 6.04 -1.12
N TYR A 146 -9.40 6.11 -0.44
CA TYR A 146 -9.45 6.33 1.00
C TYR A 146 -9.47 5.00 1.74
N ILE A 147 -8.32 4.60 2.27
CA ILE A 147 -8.15 3.34 3.01
C ILE A 147 -7.97 3.67 4.49
N ASP A 148 -8.94 3.27 5.30
CA ASP A 148 -8.95 3.46 6.74
C ASP A 148 -9.60 2.23 7.40
N PHE A 149 -8.78 1.39 7.99
CA PHE A 149 -9.23 0.18 8.67
C PHE A 149 -9.58 0.52 10.12
N ARG A 150 -10.85 0.36 10.49
CA ARG A 150 -11.35 0.65 11.84
C ARG A 150 -11.90 -0.62 12.45
N PRO A 151 -11.26 -1.14 13.53
CA PRO A 151 -11.79 -2.29 14.23
C PRO A 151 -13.05 -1.89 15.03
N GLU A 152 -14.07 -2.74 14.99
CA GLU A 152 -15.29 -2.55 15.77
C GLU A 152 -15.09 -2.88 17.25
N ARG A 153 -14.10 -3.73 17.52
CA ARG A 153 -13.75 -4.19 18.88
C ARG A 153 -12.26 -4.03 19.12
N GLU A 154 -11.93 -3.56 20.33
CA GLU A 154 -10.55 -3.56 20.79
C GLU A 154 -10.02 -4.98 20.93
N ILE A 155 -8.75 -5.18 20.59
CA ILE A 155 -8.08 -6.47 20.67
C ILE A 155 -7.52 -6.67 22.08
N GLY A 156 -7.72 -7.86 22.64
CA GLY A 156 -7.12 -8.24 23.94
C GLY A 156 -5.65 -8.65 23.81
N ASN A 157 -5.05 -9.04 24.93
CA ASN A 157 -3.63 -9.43 24.96
C ASN A 157 -3.36 -10.76 24.24
N ASP A 158 -4.28 -11.72 24.37
CA ASP A 158 -4.16 -13.02 23.71
C ASP A 158 -4.73 -12.94 22.30
N VAL A 159 -3.85 -12.95 21.30
CA VAL A 159 -4.24 -12.79 19.89
C VAL A 159 -4.21 -14.11 19.14
N LEU A 160 -3.05 -14.76 19.09
CA LEU A 160 -2.87 -16.02 18.34
C LEU A 160 -1.75 -16.85 18.98
N PHE A 161 -2.02 -18.13 19.14
CA PHE A 161 -1.04 -19.14 19.53
C PHE A 161 -0.92 -20.18 18.40
N VAL A 162 0.29 -20.37 17.88
CA VAL A 162 0.62 -21.36 16.86
C VAL A 162 1.63 -22.34 17.45
N GLU A 163 1.31 -23.63 17.44
CA GLU A 163 2.12 -24.66 18.07
C GLU A 163 2.36 -25.84 17.11
N GLY A 164 3.62 -26.02 16.71
CA GLY A 164 4.09 -27.20 16.00
C GLY A 164 3.42 -27.45 14.65
N ILE A 165 3.00 -26.45 13.92
CA ILE A 165 2.32 -26.61 12.64
C ILE A 165 3.30 -27.15 11.60
N SER A 166 2.91 -28.28 10.97
CA SER A 166 3.57 -28.86 9.81
C SER A 166 2.55 -29.09 8.71
N LYS A 167 2.97 -28.88 7.47
CA LYS A 167 2.13 -29.10 6.28
C LYS A 167 2.99 -29.55 5.10
N THR A 168 2.54 -30.59 4.43
CA THR A 168 3.09 -31.10 3.18
C THR A 168 2.13 -30.84 2.03
N ILE A 169 2.62 -30.27 0.94
CA ILE A 169 1.86 -29.99 -0.28
C ILE A 169 2.62 -30.62 -1.45
N ASP A 170 1.92 -31.44 -2.24
CA ASP A 170 2.49 -32.14 -3.39
C ASP A 170 3.81 -32.89 -3.09
N GLY A 171 3.88 -33.51 -1.91
CA GLY A 171 5.04 -34.25 -1.46
C GLY A 171 6.20 -33.42 -0.89
N VAL A 172 6.07 -32.08 -0.88
CA VAL A 172 7.06 -31.17 -0.32
C VAL A 172 6.59 -30.68 1.05
N LYS A 173 7.45 -30.80 2.06
CA LYS A 173 7.19 -30.26 3.40
C LYS A 173 7.37 -28.75 3.40
N VAL A 174 6.28 -28.02 3.27
CA VAL A 174 6.25 -26.55 3.12
C VAL A 174 6.44 -25.85 4.46
N LEU A 175 5.84 -26.40 5.52
CA LEU A 175 5.95 -25.94 6.90
C LEU A 175 6.40 -27.10 7.76
N ASP A 176 7.42 -26.89 8.58
CA ASP A 176 7.99 -27.90 9.47
C ASP A 176 8.11 -27.38 10.90
N ASN A 177 7.21 -27.86 11.76
CA ASN A 177 7.20 -27.58 13.20
C ASN A 177 7.24 -26.07 13.51
N ILE A 178 6.32 -25.32 12.92
CA ILE A 178 6.23 -23.85 13.09
C ILE A 178 5.48 -23.51 14.37
N SER A 179 6.12 -22.72 15.23
CA SER A 179 5.53 -22.24 16.48
C SER A 179 5.84 -20.76 16.68
N PHE A 180 4.82 -19.96 16.96
CA PHE A 180 4.96 -18.55 17.35
C PHE A 180 3.70 -18.07 18.05
N THR A 181 3.85 -17.00 18.82
CA THR A 181 2.74 -16.31 19.51
C THR A 181 2.62 -14.89 19.01
N VAL A 182 1.41 -14.43 18.75
CA VAL A 182 1.12 -13.07 18.32
C VAL A 182 0.54 -12.26 19.46
N ASN A 183 1.10 -11.08 19.72
CA ASN A 183 0.67 -10.14 20.72
C ASN A 183 -0.16 -8.99 20.13
N HIS A 184 -0.85 -8.22 20.96
CA HIS A 184 -1.78 -7.18 20.53
C HIS A 184 -1.15 -6.00 19.77
N ASP A 185 0.16 -5.78 19.91
CA ASP A 185 0.88 -4.72 19.21
C ASP A 185 1.63 -5.20 17.96
N ASP A 186 1.52 -6.48 17.62
CA ASP A 186 2.31 -7.08 16.55
C ASP A 186 1.81 -6.67 15.15
N LYS A 187 2.75 -6.23 14.34
CA LYS A 187 2.62 -6.11 12.89
C LYS A 187 3.72 -6.93 12.25
N ILE A 188 3.37 -8.15 11.87
CA ILE A 188 4.31 -9.19 11.46
C ILE A 188 4.34 -9.28 9.94
N ALA A 189 5.53 -9.08 9.36
CA ALA A 189 5.76 -9.39 7.96
C ALA A 189 6.30 -10.81 7.79
N PHE A 190 5.64 -11.59 6.96
CA PHE A 190 6.14 -12.88 6.47
C PHE A 190 7.02 -12.62 5.26
N VAL A 191 8.28 -12.97 5.35
CA VAL A 191 9.28 -12.71 4.32
C VAL A 191 9.97 -14.01 3.86
N GLY A 192 10.88 -13.90 2.90
CA GLY A 192 11.64 -15.00 2.35
C GLY A 192 11.14 -15.46 0.98
N GLY A 193 11.98 -16.27 0.31
CA GLY A 193 11.71 -16.78 -1.03
C GLY A 193 10.67 -17.89 -1.09
N ASN A 194 10.32 -18.50 0.04
CA ASN A 194 9.33 -19.59 0.09
C ASN A 194 7.90 -19.03 0.12
N GLU A 195 7.43 -18.60 -1.03
CA GLU A 195 6.08 -18.00 -1.17
C GLU A 195 4.97 -19.00 -0.85
N LEU A 196 5.17 -20.28 -1.18
CA LEU A 196 4.19 -21.31 -0.89
C LEU A 196 4.00 -21.49 0.63
N ALA A 197 5.07 -21.41 1.41
CA ALA A 197 5.00 -21.48 2.88
C ALA A 197 4.21 -20.31 3.46
N LYS A 198 4.46 -19.09 2.97
CA LYS A 198 3.71 -17.89 3.41
C LYS A 198 2.21 -18.03 3.15
N THR A 199 1.84 -18.35 1.92
CA THR A 199 0.44 -18.55 1.52
C THR A 199 -0.21 -19.71 2.28
N THR A 200 0.50 -20.80 2.47
CA THR A 200 0.01 -21.97 3.23
C THR A 200 -0.30 -21.61 4.67
N MET A 201 0.59 -20.85 5.33
CA MET A 201 0.35 -20.38 6.70
C MET A 201 -0.89 -19.48 6.77
N PHE A 202 -1.07 -18.53 5.84
CA PHE A 202 -2.27 -17.71 5.80
C PHE A 202 -3.55 -18.54 5.64
N LYS A 203 -3.55 -19.50 4.73
CA LYS A 203 -4.71 -20.37 4.51
C LYS A 203 -5.06 -21.19 5.75
N ILE A 204 -4.06 -21.71 6.47
CA ILE A 204 -4.28 -22.42 7.72
C ILE A 204 -4.90 -21.48 8.77
N LEU A 205 -4.33 -20.29 8.97
CA LEU A 205 -4.82 -19.32 9.95
C LEU A 205 -6.21 -18.76 9.60
N ALA A 206 -6.54 -18.69 8.32
CA ALA A 206 -7.87 -18.32 7.83
C ALA A 206 -8.91 -19.45 7.93
N GLY A 207 -8.49 -20.66 8.29
CA GLY A 207 -9.38 -21.83 8.39
C GLY A 207 -9.71 -22.47 7.05
N GLU A 208 -9.02 -22.13 5.96
CA GLU A 208 -9.24 -22.67 4.62
C GLU A 208 -8.46 -23.98 4.37
N LEU A 209 -7.46 -24.25 5.18
CA LEU A 209 -6.58 -25.41 5.05
C LEU A 209 -6.24 -25.98 6.43
N GLU A 210 -6.39 -27.30 6.59
CA GLU A 210 -6.01 -27.99 7.82
C GLU A 210 -4.52 -28.26 7.86
N PRO A 211 -3.83 -28.06 8.99
CA PRO A 211 -2.46 -28.51 9.17
C PRO A 211 -2.38 -30.04 9.23
N ASP A 212 -1.25 -30.63 8.83
CA ASP A 212 -1.01 -32.06 8.98
C ASP A 212 -0.66 -32.42 10.42
N GLU A 213 0.07 -31.54 11.10
CA GLU A 213 0.44 -31.64 12.50
C GLU A 213 0.34 -30.27 13.17
N GLY A 214 0.23 -30.27 14.49
CA GLY A 214 0.15 -29.06 15.28
C GLY A 214 -1.23 -28.44 15.34
N SER A 215 -1.31 -27.29 15.96
CA SER A 215 -2.56 -26.57 16.18
C SER A 215 -2.35 -25.06 16.27
N TYR A 216 -3.44 -24.32 16.10
CA TYR A 216 -3.46 -22.89 16.36
C TYR A 216 -4.76 -22.48 17.08
N LYS A 217 -4.68 -21.40 17.83
CA LYS A 217 -5.83 -20.87 18.57
C LYS A 217 -5.85 -19.35 18.49
N TRP A 218 -6.94 -18.82 17.98
CA TRP A 218 -7.24 -17.39 18.05
C TRP A 218 -7.78 -16.99 19.42
N GLY A 219 -7.38 -15.82 19.91
CA GLY A 219 -7.93 -15.23 21.12
C GLY A 219 -9.43 -14.92 20.99
N VAL A 220 -10.15 -14.97 22.09
CA VAL A 220 -11.62 -14.77 22.14
C VAL A 220 -12.08 -13.37 21.73
N THR A 221 -11.19 -12.37 21.78
CA THR A 221 -11.49 -11.00 21.37
C THR A 221 -11.17 -10.73 19.92
N THR A 222 -10.57 -11.69 19.19
CA THR A 222 -10.10 -11.50 17.82
C THR A 222 -11.20 -11.69 16.80
N SER A 223 -11.14 -10.87 15.75
CA SER A 223 -11.89 -11.04 14.51
C SER A 223 -10.93 -10.89 13.34
N GLN A 224 -10.96 -11.83 12.40
CA GLN A 224 -9.99 -11.90 11.31
C GLN A 224 -10.62 -11.50 9.98
N SER A 225 -9.88 -10.74 9.18
CA SER A 225 -10.13 -10.53 7.76
C SER A 225 -8.93 -10.99 6.96
N TYR A 226 -9.17 -11.70 5.88
CA TYR A 226 -8.13 -12.29 5.05
C TYR A 226 -8.21 -11.79 3.61
N PHE A 227 -7.09 -11.26 3.12
CA PHE A 227 -6.87 -10.89 1.73
C PHE A 227 -6.04 -11.99 1.06
N PRO A 228 -6.66 -12.87 0.24
CA PRO A 228 -5.97 -13.99 -0.37
C PRO A 228 -5.12 -13.55 -1.57
N LYS A 229 -4.00 -14.26 -1.81
CA LYS A 229 -3.15 -14.05 -2.99
C LYS A 229 -3.87 -14.44 -4.28
N ASP A 230 -4.50 -15.61 -4.30
CA ASP A 230 -5.38 -16.03 -5.39
C ASP A 230 -6.83 -15.70 -5.05
N ASN A 231 -7.40 -14.79 -5.80
CA ASN A 231 -8.77 -14.32 -5.64
C ASN A 231 -9.68 -14.73 -6.82
N THR A 232 -9.22 -15.56 -7.73
CA THR A 232 -9.91 -15.90 -8.97
C THR A 232 -11.32 -16.43 -8.72
N ALA A 233 -11.48 -17.33 -7.76
CA ALA A 233 -12.77 -17.92 -7.42
C ALA A 233 -13.76 -16.89 -6.85
N ILE A 234 -13.29 -15.87 -6.13
CA ILE A 234 -14.12 -14.81 -5.54
C ILE A 234 -14.77 -13.97 -6.66
N PHE A 235 -14.03 -13.69 -7.74
CA PHE A 235 -14.48 -12.83 -8.83
C PHE A 235 -15.14 -13.55 -9.99
N ASP A 236 -15.20 -14.88 -9.97
CA ASP A 236 -15.88 -15.68 -11.00
C ASP A 236 -17.41 -15.74 -10.78
N THR A 237 -18.04 -14.58 -10.76
CA THR A 237 -19.49 -14.43 -10.60
C THR A 237 -20.02 -13.21 -11.34
N ASP A 238 -21.28 -13.27 -11.76
CA ASP A 238 -22.00 -12.15 -12.38
C ASP A 238 -22.67 -11.22 -11.36
N GLU A 239 -22.44 -11.44 -10.08
CA GLU A 239 -22.95 -10.59 -9.01
C GLU A 239 -22.37 -9.16 -9.12
N LEU A 240 -23.18 -8.16 -8.78
CA LEU A 240 -22.72 -6.77 -8.74
C LEU A 240 -21.83 -6.55 -7.51
N ILE A 241 -20.79 -5.71 -7.64
CA ILE A 241 -19.86 -5.44 -6.53
C ILE A 241 -20.57 -4.90 -5.28
N VAL A 242 -21.60 -4.08 -5.46
CA VAL A 242 -22.38 -3.55 -4.34
C VAL A 242 -23.16 -4.65 -3.60
N ASP A 243 -23.74 -5.60 -4.31
CA ASP A 243 -24.49 -6.71 -3.73
C ASP A 243 -23.54 -7.68 -3.01
N TRP A 244 -22.42 -8.00 -3.65
CA TRP A 244 -21.38 -8.83 -3.05
C TRP A 244 -20.83 -8.23 -1.76
N LEU A 245 -20.50 -6.92 -1.76
CA LEU A 245 -19.93 -6.26 -0.59
C LEU A 245 -20.97 -6.14 0.55
N THR A 246 -22.25 -5.99 0.22
CA THR A 246 -23.35 -5.91 1.20
C THR A 246 -23.43 -7.16 2.09
N GLN A 247 -23.02 -8.32 1.58
CA GLN A 247 -23.02 -9.58 2.37
C GLN A 247 -22.12 -9.47 3.62
N TYR A 248 -21.05 -8.68 3.54
CA TYR A 248 -20.05 -8.52 4.61
C TYR A 248 -20.32 -7.32 5.52
N SER A 249 -21.33 -6.52 5.21
CA SER A 249 -21.72 -5.36 6.02
C SER A 249 -22.79 -5.74 7.05
N GLU A 250 -22.67 -5.22 8.26
CA GLU A 250 -23.76 -5.29 9.25
C GLU A 250 -24.92 -4.42 8.82
N ILE A 251 -24.65 -3.25 8.26
CA ILE A 251 -25.64 -2.33 7.72
C ILE A 251 -25.95 -2.72 6.28
N LYS A 252 -27.13 -3.30 6.05
CA LYS A 252 -27.60 -3.79 4.74
C LYS A 252 -28.21 -2.69 3.86
N ASP A 253 -27.71 -1.47 3.95
CA ASP A 253 -28.16 -0.35 3.13
C ASP A 253 -27.20 -0.14 1.94
N ALA A 254 -27.75 -0.15 0.72
CA ALA A 254 -26.99 0.03 -0.51
C ALA A 254 -26.27 1.38 -0.57
N THR A 255 -26.84 2.43 0.01
CA THR A 255 -26.21 3.76 0.05
C THR A 255 -24.98 3.76 0.93
N TYR A 256 -25.05 3.09 2.09
CA TYR A 256 -23.91 2.91 2.98
C TYR A 256 -22.76 2.13 2.30
N VAL A 257 -23.07 1.01 1.67
CA VAL A 257 -22.09 0.17 0.96
C VAL A 257 -21.47 0.90 -0.23
N ARG A 258 -22.29 1.63 -1.00
CA ARG A 258 -21.80 2.47 -2.11
C ARG A 258 -20.85 3.58 -1.62
N GLY A 259 -21.05 4.06 -0.40
CA GLY A 259 -20.13 5.02 0.24
C GLY A 259 -18.71 4.45 0.38
N PHE A 260 -18.56 3.19 0.79
CA PHE A 260 -17.26 2.51 0.83
C PHE A 260 -16.65 2.35 -0.56
N LEU A 261 -17.44 1.88 -1.52
CA LEU A 261 -16.97 1.73 -2.91
C LEU A 261 -16.56 3.07 -3.53
N GLY A 262 -17.29 4.15 -3.23
CA GLY A 262 -16.95 5.50 -3.70
C GLY A 262 -15.60 5.98 -3.16
N ARG A 263 -15.29 5.71 -1.90
CA ARG A 263 -13.97 5.99 -1.28
C ARG A 263 -12.85 5.19 -1.95
N MET A 264 -13.18 4.01 -2.48
CA MET A 264 -12.25 3.14 -3.20
C MET A 264 -12.26 3.38 -4.72
N LEU A 265 -12.68 4.57 -5.15
CA LEU A 265 -12.69 5.06 -6.54
C LEU A 265 -13.70 4.36 -7.46
N PHE A 266 -14.73 3.73 -6.91
CA PHE A 266 -15.87 3.23 -7.67
C PHE A 266 -17.01 4.26 -7.61
N ALA A 267 -17.02 5.21 -8.53
CA ALA A 267 -18.01 6.27 -8.60
C ALA A 267 -19.01 6.04 -9.73
N GLY A 268 -20.27 6.45 -9.52
CA GLY A 268 -21.31 6.38 -10.54
C GLY A 268 -21.57 4.95 -11.04
N GLU A 269 -21.43 4.73 -12.33
CA GLU A 269 -21.67 3.44 -12.98
C GLU A 269 -20.63 2.36 -12.59
N ASP A 270 -19.45 2.76 -12.13
CA ASP A 270 -18.44 1.81 -11.66
C ASP A 270 -18.93 1.01 -10.43
N GLY A 271 -19.77 1.61 -9.60
CA GLY A 271 -20.33 0.97 -8.41
C GLY A 271 -21.31 -0.17 -8.70
N VAL A 272 -21.77 -0.32 -9.94
CA VAL A 272 -22.69 -1.38 -10.39
C VAL A 272 -22.07 -2.34 -11.39
N LYS A 273 -20.74 -2.36 -11.48
CA LYS A 273 -20.03 -3.37 -12.27
C LYS A 273 -20.21 -4.77 -11.70
N LYS A 274 -20.19 -5.76 -12.58
CA LYS A 274 -20.13 -7.17 -12.16
C LYS A 274 -18.72 -7.53 -11.67
N MET A 275 -18.65 -8.43 -10.71
CA MET A 275 -17.37 -8.93 -10.17
C MET A 275 -16.44 -9.45 -11.26
N ARG A 276 -16.98 -10.18 -12.23
CA ARG A 276 -16.21 -10.81 -13.32
C ARG A 276 -15.50 -9.86 -14.26
N VAL A 277 -16.01 -8.64 -14.45
CA VAL A 277 -15.46 -7.69 -15.43
C VAL A 277 -14.40 -6.75 -14.87
N LEU A 278 -14.05 -6.87 -13.59
CA LEU A 278 -13.12 -5.99 -12.92
C LEU A 278 -11.68 -6.21 -13.39
N SER A 279 -10.92 -5.12 -13.52
CA SER A 279 -9.46 -5.18 -13.71
C SER A 279 -8.75 -5.69 -12.45
N GLY A 280 -7.46 -6.05 -12.57
CA GLY A 280 -6.67 -6.52 -11.42
C GLY A 280 -6.66 -5.53 -10.26
N GLY A 281 -6.41 -4.25 -10.52
CA GLY A 281 -6.42 -3.20 -9.50
C GLY A 281 -7.82 -2.94 -8.90
N GLU A 282 -8.87 -3.01 -9.71
CA GLU A 282 -10.25 -2.91 -9.24
C GLU A 282 -10.61 -4.07 -8.30
N LYS A 283 -10.20 -5.30 -8.63
CA LYS A 283 -10.39 -6.48 -7.76
C LYS A 283 -9.73 -6.28 -6.39
N VAL A 284 -8.50 -5.82 -6.37
CA VAL A 284 -7.79 -5.53 -5.10
C VAL A 284 -8.54 -4.47 -4.30
N ARG A 285 -8.98 -3.38 -4.92
CA ARG A 285 -9.75 -2.33 -4.23
C ARG A 285 -11.09 -2.82 -3.68
N VAL A 286 -11.77 -3.73 -4.36
CA VAL A 286 -12.98 -4.38 -3.84
C VAL A 286 -12.68 -5.26 -2.62
N LEU A 287 -11.62 -6.05 -2.65
CA LEU A 287 -11.20 -6.86 -1.50
C LEU A 287 -10.79 -6.00 -0.30
N LEU A 288 -10.11 -4.89 -0.52
CA LEU A 288 -9.78 -3.92 0.55
C LEU A 288 -11.05 -3.26 1.12
N SER A 289 -12.05 -2.98 0.28
CA SER A 289 -13.36 -2.50 0.73
C SER A 289 -14.04 -3.50 1.67
N ARG A 290 -13.98 -4.80 1.36
CA ARG A 290 -14.46 -5.87 2.24
C ARG A 290 -13.76 -5.85 3.59
N MET A 291 -12.43 -5.73 3.61
CA MET A 291 -11.68 -5.70 4.86
C MET A 291 -12.02 -4.47 5.71
N MET A 292 -12.27 -3.32 5.08
CA MET A 292 -12.70 -2.12 5.80
C MET A 292 -14.10 -2.26 6.38
N ILE A 293 -15.05 -2.80 5.61
CA ILE A 293 -16.45 -2.88 6.03
C ILE A 293 -16.68 -3.94 7.11
N MET A 294 -15.86 -4.98 7.16
CA MET A 294 -15.95 -6.04 8.17
C MET A 294 -15.52 -5.59 9.56
N GLY A 295 -14.72 -4.54 9.69
CA GLY A 295 -14.31 -4.00 10.99
C GLY A 295 -13.50 -4.96 11.86
N SER A 296 -12.74 -5.88 11.27
CA SER A 296 -11.92 -6.85 11.98
C SER A 296 -10.73 -6.19 12.69
N ASN A 297 -10.31 -6.76 13.81
CA ASN A 297 -9.15 -6.26 14.58
C ASN A 297 -7.84 -7.03 14.28
N VAL A 298 -7.90 -8.07 13.46
CA VAL A 298 -6.75 -8.75 12.88
C VAL A 298 -6.89 -8.74 11.36
N LEU A 299 -5.91 -8.18 10.68
CA LEU A 299 -5.85 -8.14 9.22
C LEU A 299 -4.74 -9.06 8.72
N MET A 300 -5.07 -9.92 7.77
CA MET A 300 -4.12 -10.80 7.10
C MET A 300 -4.08 -10.47 5.61
N PHE A 301 -2.91 -10.10 5.10
CA PHE A 301 -2.72 -9.76 3.70
C PHE A 301 -1.68 -10.67 3.06
N ASP A 302 -2.07 -11.33 1.98
CA ASP A 302 -1.14 -12.09 1.14
C ASP A 302 -0.97 -11.39 -0.21
N GLU A 303 0.14 -10.65 -0.36
CA GLU A 303 0.51 -9.85 -1.53
C GLU A 303 -0.57 -8.81 -1.96
N PRO A 304 -0.98 -7.88 -1.07
CA PRO A 304 -2.07 -6.95 -1.36
C PRO A 304 -1.70 -5.84 -2.35
N THR A 305 -0.42 -5.66 -2.66
CA THR A 305 0.07 -4.60 -3.56
C THR A 305 0.17 -5.03 -5.01
N ASP A 306 0.03 -6.33 -5.30
CA ASP A 306 -0.02 -6.83 -6.67
C ASP A 306 -1.16 -6.16 -7.44
N HIS A 307 -0.87 -5.67 -8.64
CA HIS A 307 -1.80 -4.96 -9.54
C HIS A 307 -2.27 -3.58 -9.07
N LEU A 308 -1.73 -3.03 -7.99
CA LEU A 308 -2.03 -1.65 -7.55
C LEU A 308 -1.09 -0.64 -8.20
N ASP A 309 -1.65 0.53 -8.50
CA ASP A 309 -0.87 1.72 -8.83
C ASP A 309 -0.20 2.30 -7.57
N MET A 310 0.75 3.21 -7.79
CA MET A 310 1.54 3.81 -6.71
C MET A 310 0.66 4.57 -5.70
N GLU A 311 -0.39 5.24 -6.18
CA GLU A 311 -1.33 5.98 -5.35
C GLU A 311 -2.10 5.02 -4.42
N SER A 312 -2.56 3.91 -4.93
CA SER A 312 -3.27 2.89 -4.15
C SER A 312 -2.34 2.17 -3.16
N ILE A 313 -1.10 1.87 -3.55
CA ILE A 313 -0.08 1.31 -2.65
C ILE A 313 0.21 2.28 -1.50
N THR A 314 0.37 3.57 -1.80
CA THR A 314 0.61 4.60 -0.79
C THR A 314 -0.56 4.70 0.19
N ALA A 315 -1.79 4.71 -0.31
CA ALA A 315 -3.00 4.75 0.52
C ALA A 315 -3.13 3.51 1.41
N LEU A 316 -2.86 2.32 0.87
CA LEU A 316 -2.85 1.06 1.63
C LEU A 316 -1.79 1.08 2.72
N ASN A 317 -0.58 1.48 2.39
CA ASN A 317 0.53 1.57 3.34
C ASN A 317 0.20 2.49 4.51
N ASN A 318 -0.34 3.68 4.24
CA ASN A 318 -0.77 4.61 5.27
C ASN A 318 -1.90 4.04 6.13
N GLY A 319 -2.85 3.33 5.54
CA GLY A 319 -3.92 2.63 6.25
C GLY A 319 -3.40 1.53 7.17
N MET A 320 -2.41 0.76 6.72
CA MET A 320 -1.76 -0.30 7.52
C MET A 320 -0.97 0.30 8.70
N ILE A 321 -0.21 1.36 8.48
CA ILE A 321 0.57 2.04 9.54
C ILE A 321 -0.35 2.57 10.64
N LYS A 322 -1.48 3.15 10.28
CA LYS A 322 -2.43 3.75 11.23
C LYS A 322 -3.33 2.74 11.93
N PHE A 323 -3.41 1.52 11.41
CA PHE A 323 -4.29 0.51 11.97
C PHE A 323 -3.90 0.16 13.41
N PRO A 324 -4.82 0.27 14.40
CA PRO A 324 -4.49 0.04 15.80
C PRO A 324 -4.47 -1.44 16.21
N GLY A 325 -4.93 -2.34 15.35
CA GLY A 325 -4.97 -3.78 15.60
C GLY A 325 -3.71 -4.52 15.11
N VAL A 326 -3.83 -5.82 15.00
CA VAL A 326 -2.76 -6.73 14.55
C VAL A 326 -2.81 -6.91 13.05
N ILE A 327 -1.63 -6.89 12.42
CA ILE A 327 -1.46 -7.20 11.00
C ILE A 327 -0.47 -8.35 10.84
N LEU A 328 -0.86 -9.37 10.05
CA LEU A 328 0.00 -10.39 9.51
C LEU A 328 0.01 -10.22 7.99
N PHE A 329 1.16 -10.00 7.38
CA PHE A 329 1.18 -9.73 5.95
C PHE A 329 2.43 -10.24 5.25
N ALA A 330 2.28 -10.56 3.97
CA ALA A 330 3.36 -10.79 3.03
C ALA A 330 3.23 -9.78 1.90
N CYS A 331 4.30 -9.08 1.59
CA CYS A 331 4.29 -8.02 0.59
C CYS A 331 5.66 -7.88 -0.06
N ARG A 332 5.69 -7.73 -1.39
CA ARG A 332 6.93 -7.48 -2.15
C ARG A 332 7.36 -6.02 -2.09
N ASP A 333 6.47 -5.11 -1.79
CA ASP A 333 6.81 -3.69 -1.67
C ASP A 333 7.64 -3.45 -0.40
N HIS A 334 8.93 -3.15 -0.61
CA HIS A 334 9.89 -2.95 0.47
C HIS A 334 9.46 -1.83 1.42
N GLN A 335 8.94 -0.73 0.89
CA GLN A 335 8.50 0.42 1.68
C GLN A 335 7.33 0.06 2.59
N VAL A 336 6.38 -0.74 2.12
CA VAL A 336 5.27 -1.22 2.93
C VAL A 336 5.78 -2.08 4.08
N VAL A 337 6.68 -3.03 3.81
CA VAL A 337 7.26 -3.89 4.85
C VAL A 337 8.04 -3.06 5.87
N GLN A 338 8.94 -2.19 5.40
CA GLN A 338 9.79 -1.37 6.26
C GLN A 338 9.01 -0.43 7.19
N THR A 339 7.95 0.19 6.69
CA THR A 339 7.18 1.20 7.44
C THR A 339 6.07 0.61 8.31
N THR A 340 5.66 -0.62 8.05
CA THR A 340 4.53 -1.26 8.76
C THR A 340 5.00 -2.27 9.79
N ALA A 341 5.96 -3.15 9.45
CA ALA A 341 6.36 -4.26 10.30
C ALA A 341 7.21 -3.83 11.50
N ASN A 342 6.90 -4.39 12.66
CA ASN A 342 7.74 -4.33 13.86
C ASN A 342 8.32 -5.69 14.25
N ARG A 343 7.97 -6.74 13.50
CA ARG A 343 8.43 -8.11 13.68
C ARG A 343 8.50 -8.82 12.33
N ILE A 344 9.55 -9.58 12.11
CA ILE A 344 9.81 -10.31 10.87
C ILE A 344 9.79 -11.81 11.15
N ILE A 345 9.03 -12.56 10.37
CA ILE A 345 9.09 -14.02 10.31
C ILE A 345 9.49 -14.42 8.89
N GLU A 346 10.65 -15.04 8.76
CA GLU A 346 11.12 -15.58 7.48
C GLU A 346 10.85 -17.08 7.41
N PHE A 347 10.16 -17.51 6.36
CA PHE A 347 9.99 -18.92 6.05
C PHE A 347 11.12 -19.39 5.12
N LEU A 348 11.88 -20.38 5.58
CA LEU A 348 13.04 -20.91 4.87
C LEU A 348 12.64 -22.03 3.89
N PRO A 349 13.48 -22.34 2.90
CA PRO A 349 13.19 -23.39 1.91
C PRO A 349 12.91 -24.76 2.50
N ASN A 350 13.54 -25.10 3.63
CA ASN A 350 13.35 -26.38 4.33
C ASN A 350 12.08 -26.45 5.19
N GLY A 351 11.22 -25.42 5.14
CA GLY A 351 9.98 -25.33 5.92
C GLY A 351 10.13 -24.78 7.34
N SER A 352 11.35 -24.51 7.82
CA SER A 352 11.59 -23.86 9.11
C SER A 352 11.41 -22.36 9.04
N MET A 353 11.47 -21.67 10.19
CA MET A 353 11.31 -20.21 10.24
C MET A 353 12.38 -19.54 11.11
N ILE A 354 12.60 -18.25 10.84
CA ILE A 354 13.32 -17.33 11.69
C ILE A 354 12.32 -16.28 12.16
N ASP A 355 12.29 -16.02 13.47
CA ASP A 355 11.40 -15.02 14.09
C ASP A 355 12.23 -13.97 14.83
N LYS A 356 12.08 -12.70 14.46
CA LYS A 356 12.86 -11.60 15.02
C LYS A 356 11.99 -10.34 15.20
N ILE A 357 12.05 -9.75 16.38
CA ILE A 357 11.46 -8.44 16.66
C ILE A 357 12.44 -7.38 16.16
N THR A 358 12.18 -6.85 14.97
CA THR A 358 13.06 -5.90 14.29
C THR A 358 12.34 -5.23 13.13
N THR A 359 12.92 -4.17 12.57
CA THR A 359 12.50 -3.61 11.29
C THR A 359 13.06 -4.43 10.12
N TYR A 360 12.50 -4.22 8.92
CA TYR A 360 12.92 -5.00 7.75
C TYR A 360 14.36 -4.70 7.32
N ASP A 361 14.75 -3.42 7.31
CA ASP A 361 16.12 -3.04 6.93
C ASP A 361 17.16 -3.56 7.92
N GLU A 362 16.88 -3.50 9.23
CA GLU A 362 17.74 -4.07 10.27
C GLU A 362 17.85 -5.60 10.12
N TYR A 363 16.74 -6.27 9.79
CA TYR A 363 16.71 -7.69 9.55
C TYR A 363 17.59 -8.10 8.35
N LEU A 364 17.48 -7.38 7.22
CA LEU A 364 18.28 -7.65 6.02
C LEU A 364 19.76 -7.35 6.23
N ALA A 365 20.11 -6.35 7.05
CA ALA A 365 21.48 -5.99 7.37
C ALA A 365 22.13 -6.89 8.45
N SER A 366 21.36 -7.79 9.10
CA SER A 366 21.87 -8.63 10.18
C SER A 366 22.72 -9.78 9.66
N ASP A 367 24.01 -9.78 10.02
CA ASP A 367 24.95 -10.86 9.72
C ASP A 367 24.53 -12.20 10.35
N GLU A 368 23.90 -12.16 11.52
CA GLU A 368 23.37 -13.36 12.18
C GLU A 368 22.29 -14.03 11.36
N MET A 369 21.35 -13.22 10.81
CA MET A 369 20.26 -13.73 9.98
C MET A 369 20.77 -14.23 8.62
N ALA A 370 21.75 -13.54 8.03
CA ALA A 370 22.43 -13.99 6.81
C ALA A 370 23.13 -15.34 6.99
N LYS A 371 23.82 -15.54 8.14
CA LYS A 371 24.45 -16.83 8.48
C LYS A 371 23.42 -17.93 8.67
N LYS A 372 22.30 -17.68 9.34
CA LYS A 372 21.22 -18.66 9.49
C LYS A 372 20.67 -19.11 8.14
N ARG A 373 20.41 -18.17 7.23
CA ARG A 373 19.97 -18.48 5.86
C ARG A 373 20.99 -19.33 5.11
N HIS A 374 22.27 -19.01 5.23
CA HIS A 374 23.35 -19.71 4.51
C HIS A 374 23.55 -21.15 5.00
N VAL A 375 23.46 -21.38 6.31
CA VAL A 375 23.54 -22.74 6.88
C VAL A 375 22.42 -23.65 6.34
N TYR A 376 21.24 -23.12 6.15
CA TYR A 376 20.11 -23.89 5.59
C TYR A 376 20.27 -24.17 4.09
N GLN A 377 20.87 -23.25 3.32
CA GLN A 377 21.15 -23.47 1.90
C GLN A 377 22.24 -24.52 1.67
N MET A 378 23.28 -24.55 2.50
CA MET A 378 24.35 -25.56 2.40
C MET A 378 23.88 -27.00 2.72
N ASN A 379 22.87 -27.13 3.60
CA ASN A 379 22.30 -28.45 3.93
C ASN A 379 21.42 -29.05 2.81
N GLU A 380 21.02 -28.25 1.82
CA GLU A 380 20.28 -28.72 0.64
C GLU A 380 21.20 -29.19 -0.49
N GLU A 381 22.42 -28.65 -0.58
CA GLU A 381 23.40 -29.08 -1.60
C GLU A 381 24.11 -30.40 -1.24
N ASP A 382 24.05 -30.81 0.03
CA ASP A 382 24.68 -32.05 0.53
C ASP A 382 23.71 -33.26 0.66
N ASN A 383 22.45 -33.14 0.26
CA ASN A 383 21.45 -34.19 0.17
C ASN A 383 20.97 -34.41 -1.28
#